data_c3c2459ec1cfd6ec053abb0eb77b93b5
#
_entry.id   c3c2459ec1cfd6ec053abb0eb77b93b5
#
_cell.length_a   1.000
_cell.length_b   1.000
_cell.length_c   1.000
_cell.angle_alpha   90.00
_cell.angle_beta   90.00
_cell.angle_gamma   90.00
#
_symmetry.space_group_name_H-M   'P 1'
#
loop_
_entity.id
_entity.type
_entity.pdbx_description
1 polymer ?
#
loop_
_entity_poly.entity_id
_entity_poly.type
_entity_poly.pdbx_seq_one_letter_code
_entity_poly.pdbx_strand_id
1 'polypeptide(L)'
;MNSEKKYDIDDLLEEVVTLPSLPRTLANLTELIKKPDCSLVEVARIIAVDPSLAIKTLRLVNSAYYGVGQEVTTIEHAVVLLGLKVIRNLALTATVFDTLKSGAERFLRHSIACGVAMRVMSCSPSVMRP
;
A
#
# COMPACT_ATOMS: atom_id res chain seq x y z
N MET A 1 17.03 -33.22 0.37
CA MET A 1 15.73 -32.92 -0.26
C MET A 1 15.45 -31.44 -0.10
N ASN A 2 15.85 -30.68 -1.08
CA ASN A 2 15.50 -29.26 -1.15
C ASN A 2 14.10 -29.16 -1.74
N SER A 3 13.10 -29.00 -0.87
CA SER A 3 11.81 -28.47 -1.30
C SER A 3 12.07 -27.01 -1.67
N GLU A 4 12.39 -26.75 -2.93
CA GLU A 4 12.30 -25.43 -3.49
C GLU A 4 10.85 -24.98 -3.33
N LYS A 5 10.58 -24.15 -2.32
CA LYS A 5 9.36 -23.37 -2.26
C LYS A 5 9.38 -22.50 -3.50
N LYS A 6 8.66 -22.95 -4.52
CA LYS A 6 8.36 -22.15 -5.69
C LYS A 6 7.50 -21.00 -5.19
N TYR A 7 8.15 -19.88 -4.85
CA TYR A 7 7.45 -18.66 -4.55
C TYR A 7 6.80 -18.21 -5.85
N ASP A 8 5.49 -18.20 -5.86
CA ASP A 8 4.75 -17.63 -6.97
C ASP A 8 5.01 -16.13 -6.99
N ILE A 9 5.45 -15.61 -8.13
CA ILE A 9 5.77 -14.19 -8.29
C ILE A 9 4.54 -13.35 -7.98
N ASP A 10 3.35 -13.85 -8.28
CA ASP A 10 2.08 -13.19 -8.00
C ASP A 10 1.83 -13.04 -6.50
N ASP A 11 2.13 -14.07 -5.68
CA ASP A 11 2.02 -14.01 -4.22
C ASP A 11 2.99 -12.98 -3.63
N LEU A 12 4.23 -12.93 -4.13
CA LEU A 12 5.22 -11.93 -3.71
C LEU A 12 4.82 -10.52 -4.10
N LEU A 13 4.22 -10.34 -5.27
CA LEU A 13 3.71 -9.05 -5.72
C LEU A 13 2.53 -8.57 -4.88
N GLU A 14 1.64 -9.46 -4.48
CA GLU A 14 0.54 -9.11 -3.56
C GLU A 14 1.06 -8.68 -2.19
N GLU A 15 2.05 -9.38 -1.65
CA GLU A 15 2.69 -9.01 -0.39
C GLU A 15 3.34 -7.63 -0.45
N VAL A 16 4.07 -7.32 -1.52
CA VAL A 16 4.70 -6.01 -1.71
C VAL A 16 3.67 -4.90 -1.88
N VAL A 17 2.55 -5.16 -2.55
CA VAL A 17 1.46 -4.17 -2.69
C VAL A 17 0.80 -3.84 -1.36
N THR A 18 0.77 -4.77 -0.42
CA THR A 18 0.23 -4.55 0.93
C THR A 18 1.20 -3.84 1.86
N LEU A 19 2.49 -3.76 1.50
CA LEU A 19 3.48 -3.05 2.29
C LEU A 19 3.17 -1.54 2.33
N PRO A 20 3.33 -0.89 3.50
CA PRO A 20 3.24 0.55 3.58
C PRO A 20 4.40 1.20 2.83
N SER A 21 4.13 2.32 2.19
CA SER A 21 5.16 3.15 1.58
C SER A 21 6.01 3.81 2.65
N LEU A 22 7.28 4.07 2.35
CA LEU A 22 8.17 4.75 3.28
C LEU A 22 7.63 6.15 3.63
N PRO A 23 7.43 6.51 4.91
CA PRO A 23 6.88 7.80 5.29
C PRO A 23 7.66 8.99 4.72
N ARG A 24 8.98 8.87 4.63
CA ARG A 24 9.85 9.89 4.03
C ARG A 24 9.60 10.08 2.53
N THR A 25 9.40 8.97 1.82
CA THR A 25 9.13 9.01 0.37
C THR A 25 7.83 9.73 0.08
N LEU A 26 6.77 9.44 0.83
CA LEU A 26 5.48 10.10 0.69
C LEU A 26 5.55 11.59 1.06
N ALA A 27 6.27 11.94 2.13
CA ALA A 27 6.48 13.34 2.52
C ALA A 27 7.23 14.12 1.43
N ASN A 28 8.35 13.57 0.93
CA ASN A 28 9.14 14.19 -0.13
C ASN A 28 8.34 14.34 -1.42
N LEU A 29 7.58 13.32 -1.79
CA LEU A 29 6.72 13.35 -2.97
C LEU A 29 5.64 14.41 -2.85
N THR A 30 5.00 14.52 -1.70
CA THR A 30 3.96 15.50 -1.43
C THR A 30 4.50 16.94 -1.48
N GLU A 31 5.69 17.17 -0.94
CA GLU A 31 6.36 18.48 -1.00
C GLU A 31 6.78 18.84 -2.41
N LEU A 32 7.34 17.87 -3.16
CA LEU A 32 7.76 18.11 -4.54
C LEU A 32 6.57 18.48 -5.43
N ILE A 33 5.45 17.77 -5.31
CA ILE A 33 4.26 17.99 -6.14
C ILE A 33 3.59 19.35 -5.84
N LYS A 34 3.82 19.93 -4.68
CA LYS A 34 3.32 21.28 -4.34
C LYS A 34 4.08 22.38 -5.06
N LYS A 35 5.30 22.13 -5.52
CA LYS A 35 6.09 23.13 -6.24
C LYS A 35 5.51 23.35 -7.64
N PRO A 36 5.39 24.61 -8.10
CA PRO A 36 4.85 24.91 -9.44
C PRO A 36 5.76 24.38 -10.56
N ASP A 37 7.07 24.31 -10.32
CA ASP A 37 8.08 23.87 -11.30
C ASP A 37 8.47 22.39 -11.12
N CYS A 38 7.54 21.58 -10.64
CA CYS A 38 7.77 20.15 -10.38
C CYS A 38 8.08 19.40 -11.68
N SER A 39 9.24 18.76 -11.73
CA SER A 39 9.66 17.91 -12.85
C SER A 39 9.12 16.49 -12.70
N LEU A 40 8.54 15.95 -13.78
CA LEU A 40 8.12 14.53 -13.83
C LEU A 40 9.29 13.55 -13.58
N VAL A 41 10.49 13.93 -13.98
CA VAL A 41 11.70 13.13 -13.77
C VAL A 41 12.05 13.02 -12.27
N GLU A 42 11.93 14.12 -11.54
CA GLU A 42 12.17 14.12 -10.07
C GLU A 42 11.11 13.29 -9.35
N VAL A 43 9.86 13.39 -9.77
CA VAL A 43 8.77 12.57 -9.25
C VAL A 43 9.03 11.09 -9.49
N ALA A 44 9.43 10.72 -10.71
CA ALA A 44 9.76 9.33 -11.04
C ALA A 44 10.90 8.79 -10.17
N ARG A 45 11.94 9.58 -9.93
CA ARG A 45 13.06 9.20 -9.06
C ARG A 45 12.62 8.92 -7.62
N ILE A 46 11.77 9.76 -7.06
CA ILE A 46 11.25 9.56 -5.70
C ILE A 46 10.41 8.29 -5.62
N ILE A 47 9.54 8.05 -6.61
CA ILE A 47 8.71 6.84 -6.66
C ILE A 47 9.58 5.58 -6.81
N ALA A 48 10.63 5.63 -7.62
CA ALA A 48 11.51 4.49 -7.88
C ALA A 48 12.30 4.03 -6.63
N VAL A 49 12.52 4.91 -5.65
CA VAL A 49 13.21 4.57 -4.39
C VAL A 49 12.31 3.72 -3.47
N ASP A 50 11.01 3.81 -3.60
CA ASP A 50 10.05 3.07 -2.78
C ASP A 50 9.43 1.92 -3.59
N PRO A 51 9.80 0.65 -3.34
CA PRO A 51 9.29 -0.49 -4.10
C PRO A 51 7.76 -0.62 -4.02
N SER A 52 7.17 -0.34 -2.87
CA SER A 52 5.72 -0.40 -2.67
C SER A 52 5.01 0.62 -3.54
N LEU A 53 5.49 1.87 -3.55
CA LEU A 53 4.92 2.95 -4.35
C LEU A 53 5.14 2.72 -5.85
N ALA A 54 6.31 2.20 -6.23
CA ALA A 54 6.65 1.85 -7.61
C ALA A 54 5.67 0.81 -8.17
N ILE A 55 5.44 -0.29 -7.46
CA ILE A 55 4.53 -1.35 -7.87
C ILE A 55 3.09 -0.84 -7.95
N LYS A 56 2.64 -0.06 -6.97
CA LYS A 56 1.30 0.56 -7.00
C LYS A 56 1.12 1.46 -8.22
N THR A 57 2.14 2.23 -8.58
CA THR A 57 2.14 3.11 -9.75
C THR A 57 2.06 2.30 -11.05
N LEU A 58 2.88 1.25 -11.19
CA LEU A 58 2.87 0.38 -12.38
C LEU A 58 1.55 -0.39 -12.52
N ARG A 59 1.01 -0.92 -11.44
CA ARG A 59 -0.30 -1.58 -11.46
C ARG A 59 -1.42 -0.61 -11.86
N LEU A 60 -1.37 0.62 -11.39
CA LEU A 60 -2.36 1.63 -11.73
C LEU A 60 -2.35 1.95 -13.23
N VAL A 61 -1.17 2.22 -13.81
CA VAL A 61 -1.05 2.55 -15.24
C VAL A 61 -1.42 1.37 -16.14
N ASN A 62 -1.11 0.14 -15.73
CA ASN A 62 -1.43 -1.08 -16.47
C ASN A 62 -2.85 -1.60 -16.19
N SER A 63 -3.62 -0.91 -15.36
CA SER A 63 -5.01 -1.29 -15.11
C SER A 63 -5.87 -1.09 -16.36
N ALA A 64 -6.95 -1.86 -16.45
CA ALA A 64 -7.91 -1.75 -17.55
C ALA A 64 -8.51 -0.34 -17.71
N TYR A 65 -8.52 0.45 -16.63
CA TYR A 65 -9.02 1.82 -16.63
C TYR A 65 -8.24 2.75 -17.56
N TYR A 66 -6.90 2.58 -17.61
CA TYR A 66 -6.03 3.41 -18.46
C TYR A 66 -5.92 2.88 -19.90
N GLY A 67 -6.29 1.62 -20.15
CA GLY A 67 -6.37 1.03 -21.49
C GLY A 67 -5.07 1.14 -22.31
N VAL A 68 -3.92 1.06 -21.64
CA VAL A 68 -2.62 1.16 -22.31
C VAL A 68 -2.44 -0.08 -23.19
N GLY A 69 -2.21 0.10 -24.48
CA GLY A 69 -2.12 -1.02 -25.44
C GLY A 69 -0.87 -1.89 -25.28
N GLN A 70 0.13 -1.42 -24.51
CA GLN A 70 1.35 -2.15 -24.19
C GLN A 70 1.63 -2.02 -22.70
N GLU A 71 2.17 -3.07 -22.09
CA GLU A 71 2.54 -3.07 -20.70
C GLU A 71 3.65 -2.05 -20.40
N VAL A 72 3.40 -1.20 -19.42
CA VAL A 72 4.35 -0.20 -18.94
C VAL A 72 5.20 -0.83 -17.85
N THR A 73 6.51 -0.90 -18.08
CA THR A 73 7.48 -1.55 -17.18
C THR A 73 8.38 -0.56 -16.44
N THR A 74 8.40 0.71 -16.84
CA THR A 74 9.27 1.74 -16.26
C THR A 74 8.47 2.81 -15.52
N ILE A 75 9.00 3.29 -14.41
CA ILE A 75 8.35 4.31 -13.59
C ILE A 75 8.28 5.65 -14.33
N GLU A 76 9.32 6.00 -15.08
CA GLU A 76 9.36 7.23 -15.87
C GLU A 76 8.21 7.27 -16.88
N HIS A 77 7.99 6.19 -17.60
CA HIS A 77 6.90 6.07 -18.55
C HIS A 77 5.53 6.10 -17.85
N ALA A 78 5.41 5.39 -16.73
CA ALA A 78 4.20 5.40 -15.92
C ALA A 78 3.83 6.81 -15.44
N VAL A 79 4.80 7.57 -14.92
CA VAL A 79 4.59 8.94 -14.42
C VAL A 79 4.18 9.89 -15.54
N VAL A 80 4.76 9.76 -16.73
CA VAL A 80 4.39 10.56 -17.91
C VAL A 80 2.94 10.27 -18.34
N LEU A 81 2.54 9.00 -18.39
CA LEU A 81 1.19 8.60 -18.78
C LEU A 81 0.13 8.98 -17.75
N LEU A 82 0.41 8.81 -16.48
CA LEU A 82 -0.51 9.13 -15.38
C LEU A 82 -0.63 10.63 -15.15
N GLY A 83 0.48 11.34 -15.29
CA GLY A 83 0.58 12.76 -15.01
C GLY A 83 0.58 13.11 -13.52
N LEU A 84 1.02 14.32 -13.19
CA LEU A 84 1.17 14.81 -11.81
C LEU A 84 -0.12 14.75 -10.97
N LYS A 85 -1.27 14.99 -11.62
CA LYS A 85 -2.56 15.00 -10.93
C LYS A 85 -2.91 13.63 -10.34
N VAL A 86 -2.71 12.58 -11.12
CA VAL A 86 -2.97 11.19 -10.69
C VAL A 86 -1.94 10.75 -9.67
N ILE A 87 -0.67 11.08 -9.88
CA ILE A 87 0.41 10.77 -8.92
C ILE A 87 0.16 11.47 -7.57
N ARG A 88 -0.33 12.71 -7.59
CA ARG A 88 -0.75 13.41 -6.36
C ARG A 88 -1.83 12.65 -5.60
N ASN A 89 -2.87 12.22 -6.30
CA ASN A 89 -3.95 11.45 -5.70
C ASN A 89 -3.46 10.11 -5.17
N LEU A 90 -2.56 9.44 -5.90
CA LEU A 90 -1.94 8.18 -5.46
C LEU A 90 -1.15 8.37 -4.16
N ALA A 91 -0.32 9.42 -4.07
CA ALA A 91 0.46 9.73 -2.88
C ALA A 91 -0.43 10.04 -1.67
N LEU A 92 -1.47 10.87 -1.86
CA LEU A 92 -2.43 11.18 -0.81
C LEU A 92 -3.18 9.93 -0.33
N THR A 93 -3.63 9.10 -1.26
CA THR A 93 -4.32 7.85 -0.96
C THR A 93 -3.41 6.90 -0.18
N ALA A 94 -2.15 6.73 -0.61
CA ALA A 94 -1.18 5.92 0.10
C ALA A 94 -0.95 6.40 1.54
N THR A 95 -0.80 7.73 1.73
CA THR A 95 -0.64 8.32 3.07
C THR A 95 -1.84 8.05 3.98
N VAL A 96 -3.05 8.21 3.46
CA VAL A 96 -4.28 7.97 4.22
C VAL A 96 -4.42 6.50 4.59
N PHE A 97 -4.17 5.58 3.65
CA PHE A 97 -4.24 4.15 3.91
C PHE A 97 -3.19 3.68 4.92
N ASP A 98 -1.96 4.19 4.85
CA ASP A 98 -0.91 3.85 5.82
C ASP A 98 -1.27 4.34 7.23
N THR A 99 -1.86 5.53 7.33
CA THR A 99 -2.36 6.08 8.60
C THR A 99 -3.54 5.28 9.14
N LEU A 100 -4.49 4.93 8.30
CA LEU A 100 -5.66 4.14 8.69
C LEU A 100 -5.26 2.71 9.05
N LYS A 101 -4.33 2.10 8.31
CA LYS A 101 -3.85 0.74 8.58
C LYS A 101 -3.19 0.64 9.96
N SER A 102 -2.33 1.59 10.30
CA SER A 102 -1.71 1.65 11.64
C SER A 102 -2.74 1.89 12.75
N GLY A 103 -3.75 2.71 12.51
CA GLY A 103 -4.87 2.93 13.45
C GLY A 103 -5.81 1.74 13.52
N ALA A 104 -6.16 1.15 12.38
CA ALA A 104 -7.06 0.00 12.31
C ALA A 104 -6.44 -1.27 12.90
N GLU A 105 -5.14 -1.52 12.70
CA GLU A 105 -4.45 -2.63 13.37
C GLU A 105 -4.51 -2.50 14.89
N ARG A 106 -4.27 -1.31 15.41
CA ARG A 106 -4.36 -1.05 16.85
C ARG A 106 -5.79 -1.26 17.38
N PHE A 107 -6.78 -0.80 16.63
CA PHE A 107 -8.19 -0.95 16.97
C PHE A 107 -8.64 -2.41 16.87
N LEU A 108 -8.27 -3.13 15.80
CA LEU A 108 -8.59 -4.55 15.61
C LEU A 108 -7.95 -5.42 16.67
N ARG A 109 -6.68 -5.19 17.03
CA ARG A 109 -6.01 -5.93 18.10
C ARG A 109 -6.73 -5.71 19.44
N HIS A 110 -7.13 -4.48 19.72
CA HIS A 110 -7.89 -4.17 20.92
C HIS A 110 -9.28 -4.84 20.92
N SER A 111 -10.00 -4.77 19.81
CA SER A 111 -11.33 -5.38 19.67
C SER A 111 -11.29 -6.90 19.77
N ILE A 112 -10.29 -7.55 19.17
CA ILE A 112 -10.10 -8.99 19.26
C ILE A 112 -9.74 -9.39 20.70
N ALA A 113 -8.85 -8.66 21.37
CA ALA A 113 -8.49 -8.90 22.76
C ALA A 113 -9.69 -8.77 23.70
N CYS A 114 -10.52 -7.74 23.50
CA CYS A 114 -11.77 -7.57 24.25
C CYS A 114 -12.78 -8.67 23.95
N GLY A 115 -12.94 -9.08 22.70
CA GLY A 115 -13.85 -10.14 22.29
C GLY A 115 -13.44 -11.50 22.84
N VAL A 116 -12.16 -11.82 22.86
CA VAL A 116 -11.62 -13.05 23.45
C VAL A 116 -11.79 -13.03 24.97
N ALA A 117 -11.49 -11.92 25.61
CA ALA A 117 -11.67 -11.77 27.08
C ALA A 117 -13.14 -11.95 27.49
N MET A 118 -14.08 -11.34 26.75
CA MET A 118 -15.51 -11.53 26.96
C MET A 118 -15.94 -12.99 26.80
N ARG A 119 -15.42 -13.67 25.79
CA ARG A 119 -15.75 -15.07 25.51
C ARG A 119 -15.23 -16.01 26.59
N VAL A 120 -14.02 -15.75 27.11
CA VAL A 120 -13.43 -16.51 28.19
C VAL A 120 -14.21 -16.29 29.49
N MET A 121 -14.64 -15.06 29.77
CA MET A 121 -15.46 -14.76 30.97
C MET A 121 -16.88 -15.34 30.86
N SER A 122 -17.46 -15.36 29.64
CA SER A 122 -18.78 -15.94 29.38
C SER A 122 -18.80 -17.48 29.39
N CYS A 123 -17.65 -18.12 29.20
CA CYS A 123 -17.50 -19.56 29.16
C CYS A 123 -17.06 -20.18 30.51
N SER A 124 -17.11 -19.39 31.57
CA SER A 124 -16.81 -19.91 32.94
C SER A 124 -17.90 -20.88 33.34
N PRO A 125 -17.56 -22.13 33.68
CA PRO A 125 -18.55 -23.15 34.04
C PRO A 125 -19.35 -22.86 35.27
N SER A 126 -18.94 -21.88 36.07
CA SER A 126 -19.65 -21.44 37.27
C SER A 126 -20.90 -20.60 37.02
N VAL A 127 -21.10 -20.12 35.80
CA VAL A 127 -22.27 -19.29 35.40
C VAL A 127 -23.42 -20.13 34.84
N MET A 128 -23.20 -21.40 34.53
CA MET A 128 -24.17 -22.30 33.88
C MET A 128 -24.88 -23.26 34.83
N ARG A 129 -24.92 -23.01 36.12
CA ARG A 129 -25.77 -23.80 37.02
C ARG A 129 -27.00 -23.01 37.40
N PRO A 130 -28.20 -23.57 37.15
CA PRO A 130 -29.43 -23.02 37.74
C PRO A 130 -29.41 -23.17 39.23
#